data_e68dd9c3a96e29a1aa614978b4b466d2
#
_entry.id   e68dd9c3a96e29a1aa614978b4b466d2
#
_cell.length_a   1.000
_cell.length_b   1.000
_cell.length_c   1.000
_cell.angle_alpha   90.00
_cell.angle_beta   90.00
_cell.angle_gamma   90.00
#
_symmetry.space_group_name_H-M   'P 1'
#
loop_
_entity.id
_entity.type
_entity.pdbx_description
1 polymer ?
#
loop_
_entity_poly.entity_id
_entity_poly.type
_entity_poly.pdbx_seq_one_letter_code
_entity_poly.pdbx_strand_id
1 'polypeptide(L)'
;MGTISKNFSWSEFEHAKPENAAKLAKLGIRNVISTFEVRDSILALVRKVLQPLRDLYQKPMTVNSGYRCPELNRIVGGVKTSQHMKGEAADIHTGSQAESFRLAHLAKSTPEIWNEIDQMILYPTFVHISHKRVGTQRHQLLFDETYKGRRYGI
;
A
#
# COMPACT_ATOMS: atom_id res chain seq x y z
N MET A 1 16.99 9.55 -4.52
CA MET A 1 16.89 8.18 -4.04
C MET A 1 16.60 7.26 -5.22
N GLY A 2 16.95 6.05 -5.17
CA GLY A 2 16.79 5.13 -6.28
C GLY A 2 15.74 4.07 -6.02
N THR A 3 16.11 2.83 -6.28
CA THR A 3 15.23 1.68 -6.09
C THR A 3 15.30 1.17 -4.65
N ILE A 4 14.17 0.64 -4.18
CA ILE A 4 14.09 -0.08 -2.91
C ILE A 4 14.42 -1.55 -3.16
N SER A 5 13.88 -2.09 -4.25
CA SER A 5 14.07 -3.46 -4.71
C SER A 5 13.93 -3.49 -6.23
N LYS A 6 13.97 -4.68 -6.83
CA LYS A 6 13.94 -4.85 -8.29
C LYS A 6 12.80 -4.08 -8.96
N ASN A 7 11.59 -4.10 -8.38
CA ASN A 7 10.40 -3.53 -9.03
C ASN A 7 9.78 -2.34 -8.29
N PHE A 8 10.41 -1.86 -7.22
CA PHE A 8 9.86 -0.76 -6.41
C PHE A 8 10.90 0.32 -6.19
N SER A 9 10.49 1.58 -6.35
CA SER A 9 11.33 2.77 -6.14
C SER A 9 10.76 3.65 -5.05
N TRP A 10 11.63 4.46 -4.44
CA TRP A 10 11.22 5.39 -3.39
C TRP A 10 10.24 6.43 -3.88
N SER A 11 10.40 6.90 -5.14
CA SER A 11 9.51 7.92 -5.69
C SER A 11 8.05 7.45 -5.82
N GLU A 12 7.83 6.15 -6.03
CA GLU A 12 6.47 5.61 -6.08
C GLU A 12 5.76 5.78 -4.74
N PHE A 13 6.49 5.69 -3.63
CA PHE A 13 5.92 5.83 -2.30
C PHE A 13 5.70 7.28 -1.89
N GLU A 14 6.22 8.23 -2.66
CA GLU A 14 5.99 9.66 -2.45
C GLU A 14 4.92 10.22 -3.41
N HIS A 15 4.37 9.38 -4.26
CA HIS A 15 3.39 9.79 -5.28
C HIS A 15 2.14 10.39 -4.63
N ALA A 16 1.67 11.49 -5.21
CA ALA A 16 0.36 12.08 -4.93
C ALA A 16 -0.29 12.42 -6.27
N LYS A 17 -1.60 12.24 -6.37
CA LYS A 17 -2.33 12.64 -7.59
C LYS A 17 -2.11 14.12 -7.87
N PRO A 18 -2.07 14.55 -9.15
CA PRO A 18 -1.79 15.95 -9.50
C PRO A 18 -2.66 16.96 -8.77
N GLU A 19 -3.96 16.70 -8.62
CA GLU A 19 -4.89 17.60 -7.92
C GLU A 19 -4.55 17.72 -6.43
N ASN A 20 -4.09 16.63 -5.82
CA ASN A 20 -3.71 16.63 -4.40
C ASN A 20 -2.32 17.26 -4.20
N ALA A 21 -1.40 17.00 -5.12
CA ALA A 21 -0.09 17.65 -5.11
C ALA A 21 -0.22 19.18 -5.26
N ALA A 22 -1.16 19.64 -6.08
CA ALA A 22 -1.44 21.07 -6.24
C ALA A 22 -1.98 21.68 -4.94
N LYS A 23 -2.86 20.98 -4.24
CA LYS A 23 -3.38 21.43 -2.93
C LYS A 23 -2.27 21.52 -1.90
N LEU A 24 -1.35 20.55 -1.86
CA LEU A 24 -0.18 20.59 -0.98
C LEU A 24 0.73 21.77 -1.32
N ALA A 25 0.98 22.00 -2.59
CA ALA A 25 1.85 23.08 -3.05
C ALA A 25 1.34 24.44 -2.57
N LYS A 26 0.03 24.64 -2.54
CA LYS A 26 -0.59 25.87 -2.00
C LYS A 26 -0.29 26.07 -0.52
N LEU A 27 -0.02 24.99 0.21
CA LEU A 27 0.37 25.03 1.61
C LEU A 27 1.89 25.09 1.79
N GLY A 28 2.66 25.14 0.70
CA GLY A 28 4.11 25.09 0.75
C GLY A 28 4.66 23.71 1.12
N ILE A 29 3.91 22.65 0.87
CA ILE A 29 4.23 21.29 1.32
C ILE A 29 4.41 20.36 0.13
N ARG A 30 5.32 19.39 0.27
CA ARG A 30 5.51 18.28 -0.66
C ARG A 30 5.41 16.98 0.11
N ASN A 31 4.86 15.96 -0.55
CA ASN A 31 4.77 14.62 0.04
C ASN A 31 6.10 13.90 -0.12
N VAL A 32 6.98 14.07 0.85
CA VAL A 32 8.31 13.46 0.83
C VAL A 32 8.59 12.70 2.12
N ILE A 33 9.31 11.59 2.00
CA ILE A 33 9.75 10.79 3.13
C ILE A 33 10.84 11.57 3.86
N SER A 34 10.60 11.89 5.14
CA SER A 34 11.46 12.78 5.92
C SER A 34 12.04 12.16 7.18
N THR A 35 11.65 10.94 7.56
CA THR A 35 12.14 10.28 8.76
C THR A 35 12.68 8.88 8.46
N PHE A 36 13.62 8.43 9.29
CA PHE A 36 14.16 7.07 9.20
C PHE A 36 13.08 6.02 9.50
N GLU A 37 12.17 6.31 10.43
CA GLU A 37 11.11 5.37 10.81
C GLU A 37 10.20 5.08 9.62
N VAL A 38 9.78 6.10 8.89
CA VAL A 38 8.95 5.94 7.69
C VAL A 38 9.73 5.17 6.62
N ARG A 39 10.98 5.56 6.40
CA ARG A 39 11.85 4.91 5.43
C ARG A 39 12.00 3.41 5.74
N ASP A 40 12.30 3.08 6.99
CA ASP A 40 12.48 1.69 7.41
C ASP A 40 11.19 0.88 7.30
N SER A 41 10.04 1.51 7.58
CA SER A 41 8.73 0.86 7.43
C SER A 41 8.45 0.52 5.97
N ILE A 42 8.71 1.44 5.05
CA ILE A 42 8.56 1.19 3.61
C ILE A 42 9.49 0.07 3.16
N LEU A 43 10.73 0.12 3.60
CA LEU A 43 11.72 -0.89 3.27
C LEU A 43 11.26 -2.29 3.69
N ALA A 44 10.72 -2.40 4.91
CA ALA A 44 10.19 -3.67 5.42
C ALA A 44 8.97 -4.14 4.63
N LEU A 45 8.02 -3.24 4.35
CA LEU A 45 6.82 -3.55 3.55
C LEU A 45 7.21 -4.06 2.16
N VAL A 46 8.14 -3.40 1.50
CA VAL A 46 8.57 -3.81 0.16
C VAL A 46 9.30 -5.14 0.19
N ARG A 47 10.27 -5.30 1.07
CA ARG A 47 11.11 -6.51 1.11
C ARG A 47 10.36 -7.74 1.59
N LYS A 48 9.46 -7.60 2.56
CA LYS A 48 8.76 -8.72 3.18
C LYS A 48 7.45 -9.07 2.51
N VAL A 49 6.81 -8.12 1.85
CA VAL A 49 5.47 -8.31 1.26
C VAL A 49 5.43 -8.00 -0.22
N LEU A 50 5.70 -6.74 -0.61
CA LEU A 50 5.39 -6.31 -1.97
C LEU A 50 6.28 -6.91 -3.03
N GLN A 51 7.59 -7.00 -2.81
CA GLN A 51 8.48 -7.61 -3.81
C GLN A 51 8.25 -9.12 -3.94
N PRO A 52 8.16 -9.90 -2.85
CA PRO A 52 7.78 -11.32 -2.97
C PRO A 52 6.45 -11.53 -3.68
N LEU A 53 5.46 -10.69 -3.39
CA LEU A 53 4.15 -10.76 -4.04
C LEU A 53 4.25 -10.42 -5.51
N ARG A 54 5.03 -9.39 -5.87
CA ARG A 54 5.28 -9.01 -7.26
C ARG A 54 5.90 -10.15 -8.06
N ASP A 55 6.85 -10.85 -7.46
CA ASP A 55 7.53 -11.98 -8.11
C ASP A 55 6.55 -13.10 -8.45
N LEU A 56 5.57 -13.36 -7.58
CA LEU A 56 4.56 -14.38 -7.81
C LEU A 56 3.45 -13.90 -8.74
N TYR A 57 3.05 -12.65 -8.62
CA TYR A 57 1.96 -12.06 -9.41
C TYR A 57 2.33 -11.95 -10.89
N GLN A 58 3.60 -11.70 -11.19
CA GLN A 58 4.16 -11.63 -12.56
C GLN A 58 3.51 -10.57 -13.46
N LYS A 59 2.95 -9.53 -12.85
CA LYS A 59 2.41 -8.35 -13.52
C LYS A 59 2.90 -7.11 -12.81
N PRO A 60 2.96 -5.96 -13.48
CA PRO A 60 3.29 -4.71 -12.81
C PRO A 60 2.39 -4.45 -11.61
N MET A 61 2.98 -3.97 -10.52
CA MET A 61 2.27 -3.53 -9.33
C MET A 61 2.53 -2.05 -9.15
N THR A 62 1.56 -1.23 -9.55
CA THR A 62 1.66 0.22 -9.45
C THR A 62 1.17 0.68 -8.09
N VAL A 63 1.99 1.46 -7.40
CA VAL A 63 1.63 2.05 -6.11
C VAL A 63 0.83 3.32 -6.36
N ASN A 64 -0.48 3.27 -6.11
CA ASN A 64 -1.36 4.44 -6.22
C ASN A 64 -1.15 5.40 -5.07
N SER A 65 -0.92 4.86 -3.87
CA SER A 65 -0.68 5.62 -2.66
C SER A 65 0.24 4.80 -1.75
N GLY A 66 1.38 5.37 -1.40
CA GLY A 66 2.31 4.79 -0.45
C GLY A 66 2.34 5.63 0.82
N TYR A 67 3.45 6.35 1.05
CA TYR A 67 3.53 7.26 2.17
C TYR A 67 2.62 8.48 1.96
N ARG A 68 1.96 8.90 3.03
CA ARG A 68 1.23 10.17 3.07
C ARG A 68 1.73 11.01 4.23
N CYS A 69 2.21 12.23 3.95
CA CYS A 69 2.42 13.21 5.01
C CYS A 69 1.07 13.55 5.66
N PRO A 70 1.05 14.09 6.89
CA PRO A 70 -0.20 14.38 7.59
C PRO A 70 -1.16 15.26 6.78
N GLU A 71 -0.64 16.26 6.06
CA GLU A 71 -1.45 17.17 5.25
C GLU A 71 -2.10 16.43 4.07
N LEU A 72 -1.34 15.57 3.38
CA LEU A 72 -1.90 14.76 2.28
C LEU A 72 -2.96 13.81 2.80
N ASN A 73 -2.73 13.19 3.95
CA ASN A 73 -3.71 12.29 4.56
C ASN A 73 -5.03 13.03 4.86
N ARG A 74 -4.93 14.27 5.32
CA ARG A 74 -6.11 15.11 5.56
C ARG A 74 -6.83 15.45 4.25
N ILE A 75 -6.09 15.80 3.20
CA ILE A 75 -6.65 16.13 1.88
C ILE A 75 -7.45 14.97 1.31
N VAL A 76 -6.94 13.76 1.41
CA VAL A 76 -7.62 12.57 0.87
C VAL A 76 -8.67 11.99 1.82
N GLY A 77 -8.84 12.57 3.00
CA GLY A 77 -9.82 12.09 3.97
C GLY A 77 -9.46 10.81 4.68
N GLY A 78 -8.16 10.52 4.81
CA GLY A 78 -7.68 9.33 5.51
C GLY A 78 -7.91 9.43 7.03
N VAL A 79 -7.99 8.27 7.68
CA VAL A 79 -8.15 8.22 9.13
C VAL A 79 -6.90 8.78 9.82
N LYS A 80 -7.08 9.34 11.02
CA LYS A 80 -5.98 10.00 11.76
C LYS A 80 -4.84 9.04 12.13
N THR A 81 -5.13 7.74 12.20
CA THR A 81 -4.17 6.69 12.55
C THR A 81 -3.74 5.88 11.34
N SER A 82 -3.88 6.42 10.13
CA SER A 82 -3.56 5.72 8.89
C SER A 82 -2.14 5.19 8.86
N GLN A 83 -1.98 3.92 8.50
CA GLN A 83 -0.67 3.31 8.31
C GLN A 83 0.10 3.91 7.13
N HIS A 84 -0.59 4.57 6.18
CA HIS A 84 0.08 5.33 5.12
C HIS A 84 0.99 6.42 5.68
N MET A 85 0.61 7.06 6.78
CA MET A 85 1.44 8.10 7.42
C MET A 85 2.70 7.53 8.09
N LYS A 86 2.69 6.24 8.38
CA LYS A 86 3.82 5.55 9.00
C LYS A 86 4.74 4.86 7.99
N GLY A 87 4.39 4.89 6.71
CA GLY A 87 5.10 4.13 5.68
C GLY A 87 4.81 2.63 5.73
N GLU A 88 3.73 2.22 6.40
CA GLU A 88 3.38 0.82 6.63
C GLU A 88 2.34 0.28 5.64
N ALA A 89 1.86 1.10 4.73
CA ALA A 89 0.78 0.72 3.81
C ALA A 89 1.04 1.18 2.38
N ALA A 90 0.51 0.41 1.44
CA ALA A 90 0.47 0.77 0.03
C ALA A 90 -0.85 0.33 -0.57
N ASP A 91 -1.41 1.18 -1.44
CA ASP A 91 -2.57 0.84 -2.26
C ASP A 91 -2.05 0.45 -3.64
N ILE A 92 -2.25 -0.81 -4.02
CA ILE A 92 -1.72 -1.38 -5.25
C ILE A 92 -2.83 -1.43 -6.29
N HIS A 93 -2.61 -0.79 -7.44
CA HIS A 93 -3.57 -0.76 -8.54
C HIS A 93 -3.79 -2.16 -9.12
N THR A 94 -5.03 -2.54 -9.33
CA THR A 94 -5.41 -3.80 -9.97
C THR A 94 -6.31 -3.60 -11.19
N GLY A 95 -7.12 -2.56 -11.21
CA GLY A 95 -7.93 -2.16 -12.34
C GLY A 95 -9.30 -2.84 -12.45
N SER A 96 -9.52 -3.95 -11.76
CA SER A 96 -10.82 -4.65 -11.75
C SER A 96 -11.01 -5.44 -10.46
N GLN A 97 -12.26 -5.77 -10.16
CA GLN A 97 -12.57 -6.57 -8.98
C GLN A 97 -11.99 -8.00 -9.07
N ALA A 98 -11.96 -8.57 -10.25
CA ALA A 98 -11.35 -9.88 -10.49
C ALA A 98 -9.84 -9.85 -10.20
N GLU A 99 -9.14 -8.80 -10.62
CA GLU A 99 -7.72 -8.66 -10.35
C GLU A 99 -7.44 -8.31 -8.88
N SER A 100 -8.30 -7.55 -8.22
CA SER A 100 -8.19 -7.33 -6.78
C SER A 100 -8.29 -8.65 -6.03
N PHE A 101 -9.26 -9.50 -6.40
CA PHE A 101 -9.39 -10.83 -5.82
C PHE A 101 -8.14 -11.69 -6.09
N ARG A 102 -7.67 -11.68 -7.34
CA ARG A 102 -6.52 -12.50 -7.74
C ARG A 102 -5.27 -12.15 -6.95
N LEU A 103 -4.97 -10.86 -6.81
CA LEU A 103 -3.82 -10.40 -6.05
C LEU A 103 -3.95 -10.76 -4.56
N ALA A 104 -5.12 -10.50 -3.98
CA ALA A 104 -5.40 -10.80 -2.58
C ALA A 104 -5.35 -12.32 -2.30
N HIS A 105 -5.92 -13.12 -3.19
CA HIS A 105 -5.90 -14.58 -3.05
C HIS A 105 -4.46 -15.11 -3.09
N LEU A 106 -3.65 -14.59 -3.98
CA LEU A 106 -2.24 -14.97 -4.10
C LEU A 106 -1.47 -14.67 -2.79
N ALA A 107 -1.68 -13.48 -2.23
CA ALA A 107 -1.07 -13.10 -0.96
C ALA A 107 -1.55 -13.98 0.19
N LYS A 108 -2.87 -14.21 0.27
CA LYS A 108 -3.49 -14.98 1.35
C LYS A 108 -3.07 -16.46 1.32
N SER A 109 -2.86 -17.02 0.13
CA SER A 109 -2.50 -18.43 -0.02
C SER A 109 -1.00 -18.71 0.02
N THR A 110 -0.18 -17.69 0.22
CA THR A 110 1.28 -17.82 0.33
C THR A 110 1.69 -17.49 1.77
N PRO A 111 1.93 -18.50 2.63
CA PRO A 111 2.20 -18.26 4.06
C PRO A 111 3.35 -17.32 4.35
N GLU A 112 4.43 -17.37 3.57
CA GLU A 112 5.60 -16.51 3.73
C GLU A 112 5.26 -15.03 3.56
N ILE A 113 4.23 -14.73 2.76
CA ILE A 113 3.77 -13.36 2.51
C ILE A 113 2.67 -13.00 3.50
N TRP A 114 1.67 -13.89 3.64
CA TRP A 114 0.52 -13.61 4.51
C TRP A 114 0.94 -13.38 5.97
N ASN A 115 1.92 -14.13 6.45
CA ASN A 115 2.43 -13.97 7.81
C ASN A 115 3.01 -12.57 8.07
N GLU A 116 3.40 -11.85 7.02
CA GLU A 116 3.96 -10.49 7.11
C GLU A 116 2.91 -9.41 6.86
N ILE A 117 1.66 -9.77 6.58
CA ILE A 117 0.59 -8.81 6.30
C ILE A 117 -0.20 -8.50 7.57
N ASP A 118 -0.28 -7.21 7.90
CA ASP A 118 -1.10 -6.73 8.99
C ASP A 118 -2.56 -6.61 8.57
N GLN A 119 -2.83 -5.90 7.47
CA GLN A 119 -4.18 -5.70 6.96
C GLN A 119 -4.18 -5.71 5.45
N MET A 120 -5.18 -6.34 4.86
CA MET A 120 -5.41 -6.33 3.43
C MET A 120 -6.89 -6.05 3.17
N ILE A 121 -7.16 -5.03 2.36
CA ILE A 121 -8.53 -4.61 2.04
C ILE A 121 -8.69 -4.60 0.52
N LEU A 122 -9.71 -5.32 0.04
CA LEU A 122 -10.05 -5.33 -1.39
C LEU A 122 -10.99 -4.18 -1.71
N TYR A 123 -10.59 -3.39 -2.72
CA TYR A 123 -11.38 -2.36 -3.37
C TYR A 123 -11.64 -2.76 -4.82
N PRO A 124 -12.58 -2.12 -5.52
CA PRO A 124 -12.90 -2.51 -6.90
C PRO A 124 -11.72 -2.47 -7.87
N THR A 125 -10.80 -1.52 -7.70
CA THR A 125 -9.69 -1.31 -8.66
C THR A 125 -8.31 -1.30 -8.01
N PHE A 126 -8.23 -1.58 -6.71
CA PHE A 126 -6.95 -1.66 -6.01
C PHE A 126 -7.08 -2.50 -4.75
N VAL A 127 -5.95 -2.88 -4.18
CA VAL A 127 -5.87 -3.59 -2.89
C VAL A 127 -4.98 -2.80 -1.95
N HIS A 128 -5.49 -2.53 -0.76
CA HIS A 128 -4.73 -1.94 0.33
C HIS A 128 -3.98 -3.05 1.07
N ILE A 129 -2.67 -2.89 1.23
CA ILE A 129 -1.82 -3.88 1.89
C ILE A 129 -0.93 -3.17 2.90
N SER A 130 -0.88 -3.70 4.13
CA SER A 130 -0.03 -3.11 5.17
C SER A 130 0.83 -4.15 5.88
N HIS A 131 1.92 -3.67 6.45
CA HIS A 131 2.86 -4.43 7.26
C HIS A 131 3.35 -3.55 8.40
N LYS A 132 3.20 -4.01 9.63
CA LYS A 132 3.76 -3.32 10.80
C LYS A 132 5.24 -3.64 10.91
N ARG A 133 6.08 -2.61 10.90
CA ARG A 133 7.52 -2.81 11.11
C ARG A 133 7.81 -3.33 12.52
N VAL A 134 7.03 -2.87 13.50
CA VAL A 134 7.17 -3.26 14.92
C VAL A 134 5.83 -3.78 15.42
N GLY A 135 5.86 -4.88 16.13
CA GLY A 135 4.66 -5.50 16.71
C GLY A 135 4.14 -6.67 15.87
N THR A 136 3.00 -7.19 16.30
CA THR A 136 2.39 -8.37 15.70
C THR A 136 1.48 -7.99 14.54
N GLN A 137 1.58 -8.71 13.43
CA GLN A 137 0.68 -8.56 12.29
C GLN A 137 -0.70 -9.10 12.65
N ARG A 138 -1.77 -8.36 12.33
CA ARG A 138 -3.15 -8.75 12.62
C ARG A 138 -3.70 -9.83 11.68
N HIS A 139 -3.12 -9.98 10.49
CA HIS A 139 -3.61 -10.88 9.43
C HIS A 139 -5.08 -10.60 9.10
N GLN A 140 -5.46 -9.34 9.01
CA GLN A 140 -6.84 -8.93 8.80
C GLN A 140 -7.15 -8.81 7.31
N LEU A 141 -8.17 -9.56 6.87
CA LEU A 141 -8.68 -9.50 5.50
C LEU A 141 -10.05 -8.83 5.52
N LEU A 142 -10.17 -7.74 4.77
CA LEU A 142 -11.43 -6.98 4.69
C LEU A 142 -11.81 -6.75 3.22
N PHE A 143 -13.10 -6.51 3.01
CA PHE A 143 -13.65 -6.10 1.72
C PHE A 143 -14.30 -4.74 1.93
N ASP A 144 -13.86 -3.74 1.16
CA ASP A 144 -14.49 -2.43 1.20
C ASP A 144 -15.95 -2.55 0.72
N GLU A 145 -16.82 -1.70 1.21
CA GLU A 145 -18.25 -1.71 0.84
C GLU A 145 -18.46 -1.51 -0.67
N THR A 146 -17.53 -0.85 -1.35
CA THR A 146 -17.58 -0.64 -2.80
C THR A 146 -17.15 -1.87 -3.60
N TYR A 147 -16.47 -2.84 -2.97
CA TYR A 147 -16.06 -4.07 -3.64
C TYR A 147 -17.27 -4.99 -3.84
N LYS A 148 -17.55 -5.33 -5.11
CA LYS A 148 -18.69 -6.16 -5.50
C LYS A 148 -18.28 -7.49 -6.14
N GLY A 149 -17.00 -7.81 -6.08
CA GLY A 149 -16.47 -9.04 -6.65
C GLY A 149 -16.64 -10.26 -5.75
N ARG A 150 -15.96 -11.33 -6.13
CA ARG A 150 -15.95 -12.60 -5.40
C ARG A 150 -15.33 -12.42 -4.00
N ARG A 151 -15.97 -13.02 -2.99
CA ARG A 151 -15.49 -12.96 -1.59
C ARG A 151 -15.17 -14.34 -1.01
N TYR A 152 -15.63 -15.41 -1.65
CA TYR A 152 -15.43 -16.78 -1.16
C TYR A 152 -14.19 -17.42 -1.78
N GLY A 153 -13.60 -18.38 -1.07
CA GLY A 153 -12.45 -19.14 -1.58
C GLY A 153 -11.13 -18.39 -1.54
N ILE A 154 -11.06 -17.36 -0.72
CA ILE A 154 -9.84 -16.57 -0.59
C ILE A 154 -9.01 -17.03 0.62
#